data_b635b521d9c816dc62edb8b4ddd87ea1
#
_entry.id   b635b521d9c816dc62edb8b4ddd87ea1
#
_cell.length_a   1.000
_cell.length_b   1.000
_cell.length_c   1.000
_cell.angle_alpha   90.00
_cell.angle_beta   90.00
_cell.angle_gamma   90.00
#
_symmetry.space_group_name_H-M   'P 1'
#
loop_
_entity.id
_entity.type
_entity.pdbx_description
1 polymer ?
#
loop_
_entity_poly.entity_id
_entity_poly.type
_entity_poly.pdbx_seq_one_letter_code
_entity_poly.pdbx_strand_id
1 'polypeptide(L)'
;MLLGILFALTAGALVGMQNVFNTKVNERTGNWTTTMLVLGLGFAASFAIGLFVEGKGMFASLTGMHLWFWFSGLIGVGVVTCMVQGVKLLGPTYAVAIVMTSELGFALLFDSLGWLGLQKVPFTLHQLMGVLVIVGGIFVFKLGGRRDSTESVARKQEVMN
;
A
#
# COMPACT_ATOMS: atom_id res chain seq x y z
N MET A 1 6.42 -2.78 -22.54
CA MET A 1 5.33 -3.34 -21.74
C MET A 1 5.81 -4.43 -20.77
N LEU A 2 6.51 -5.48 -21.21
CA LEU A 2 6.96 -6.57 -20.32
C LEU A 2 7.82 -6.10 -19.14
N LEU A 3 8.77 -5.19 -19.39
CA LEU A 3 9.64 -4.63 -18.35
C LEU A 3 8.84 -3.87 -17.27
N GLY A 4 7.83 -3.10 -17.67
CA GLY A 4 6.96 -2.40 -16.73
C GLY A 4 6.13 -3.36 -15.84
N ILE A 5 5.64 -4.47 -16.43
CA ILE A 5 4.93 -5.50 -15.69
C ILE A 5 5.86 -6.17 -14.66
N LEU A 6 7.11 -6.48 -15.05
CA LEU A 6 8.09 -7.06 -14.13
C LEU A 6 8.40 -6.13 -12.96
N PHE A 7 8.60 -4.83 -13.22
CA PHE A 7 8.81 -3.86 -12.15
C PHE A 7 7.59 -3.74 -11.22
N ALA A 8 6.38 -3.72 -11.78
CA ALA A 8 5.15 -3.65 -10.98
C ALA A 8 4.98 -4.89 -10.09
N LEU A 9 5.23 -6.09 -10.62
CA LEU A 9 5.19 -7.33 -9.83
C LEU A 9 6.23 -7.33 -8.71
N THR A 10 7.46 -6.91 -9.02
CA THR A 10 8.53 -6.81 -8.02
C THR A 10 8.18 -5.80 -6.92
N ALA A 11 7.68 -4.62 -7.31
CA ALA A 11 7.24 -3.61 -6.36
C ALA A 11 6.12 -4.13 -5.45
N GLY A 12 5.11 -4.80 -6.02
CA GLY A 12 4.01 -5.39 -5.24
C GLY A 12 4.50 -6.45 -4.24
N ALA A 13 5.44 -7.32 -4.65
CA ALA A 13 6.04 -8.31 -3.76
C ALA A 13 6.83 -7.65 -2.60
N LEU A 14 7.62 -6.62 -2.90
CA LEU A 14 8.38 -5.87 -1.90
C LEU A 14 7.46 -5.14 -0.92
N VAL A 15 6.40 -4.50 -1.41
CA VAL A 15 5.39 -3.83 -0.55
C VAL A 15 4.69 -4.86 0.34
N GLY A 16 4.30 -6.01 -0.19
CA GLY A 16 3.71 -7.09 0.60
C GLY A 16 4.63 -7.57 1.73
N MET A 17 5.90 -7.79 1.42
CA MET A 17 6.91 -8.18 2.41
C MET A 17 7.12 -7.07 3.45
N GLN A 18 7.25 -5.80 3.02
CA GLN A 18 7.39 -4.64 3.90
C GLN A 18 6.22 -4.53 4.88
N ASN A 19 4.98 -4.75 4.42
CA ASN A 19 3.80 -4.70 5.28
C ASN A 19 3.83 -5.75 6.40
N VAL A 20 4.29 -6.97 6.10
CA VAL A 20 4.46 -8.03 7.12
C VAL A 20 5.53 -7.63 8.13
N PHE A 21 6.69 -7.11 7.68
CA PHE A 21 7.74 -6.62 8.57
C PHE A 21 7.26 -5.49 9.46
N ASN A 22 6.60 -4.49 8.87
CA ASN A 22 6.07 -3.34 9.62
C ASN A 22 5.09 -3.78 10.72
N THR A 23 4.25 -4.78 10.43
CA THR A 23 3.32 -5.33 11.41
C THR A 23 4.06 -6.00 12.56
N LYS A 24 5.10 -6.79 12.26
CA LYS A 24 5.91 -7.44 13.29
C LYS A 24 6.68 -6.45 14.17
N VAL A 25 7.23 -5.40 13.57
CA VAL A 25 7.88 -4.31 14.31
C VAL A 25 6.86 -3.59 15.20
N ASN A 26 5.67 -3.30 14.65
CA ASN A 26 4.61 -2.61 15.39
C ASN A 26 4.10 -3.38 16.62
N GLU A 27 4.07 -4.70 16.57
CA GLU A 27 3.71 -5.54 17.73
C GLU A 27 4.64 -5.29 18.93
N ARG A 28 5.88 -4.92 18.69
CA ARG A 28 6.91 -4.71 19.72
C ARG A 28 7.13 -3.26 20.11
N THR A 29 7.01 -2.34 19.17
CA THR A 29 7.45 -0.93 19.34
C THR A 29 6.32 0.08 19.32
N GLY A 30 5.14 -0.32 18.85
CA GLY A 30 3.99 0.58 18.69
C GLY A 30 4.00 1.35 17.38
N ASN A 31 2.86 1.97 17.08
CA ASN A 31 2.56 2.54 15.75
C ASN A 31 3.51 3.69 15.36
N TRP A 32 3.71 4.65 16.25
CA TRP A 32 4.54 5.83 15.96
C TRP A 32 6.01 5.49 15.77
N THR A 33 6.53 4.58 16.60
CA THR A 33 7.93 4.11 16.49
C THR A 33 8.13 3.34 15.19
N THR A 34 7.18 2.49 14.81
CA THR A 34 7.22 1.77 13.52
C THR A 34 7.22 2.74 12.35
N THR A 35 6.32 3.73 12.36
CA THR A 35 6.24 4.74 11.30
C THR A 35 7.54 5.52 11.17
N MET A 36 8.11 5.97 12.31
CA MET A 36 9.40 6.66 12.35
C MET A 36 10.54 5.80 11.79
N LEU A 37 10.63 4.53 12.18
CA LEU A 37 11.66 3.62 11.70
C LEU A 37 11.54 3.38 10.19
N VAL A 38 10.35 3.11 9.68
CA VAL A 38 10.11 2.81 8.27
C VAL A 38 10.45 4.03 7.40
N LEU A 39 9.93 5.19 7.75
CA LEU A 39 10.17 6.41 6.99
C LEU A 39 11.61 6.91 7.16
N GLY A 40 12.18 6.80 8.36
CA GLY A 40 13.55 7.20 8.64
C GLY A 40 14.58 6.34 7.90
N LEU A 41 14.43 5.02 7.94
CA LEU A 41 15.30 4.11 7.17
C LEU A 41 15.10 4.29 5.66
N GLY A 42 13.87 4.47 5.21
CA GLY A 42 13.57 4.77 3.81
C GLY A 42 14.24 6.06 3.35
N PHE A 43 14.15 7.12 4.17
CA PHE A 43 14.85 8.38 3.92
C PHE A 43 16.37 8.19 3.86
N ALA A 44 16.96 7.52 4.85
CA ALA A 44 18.40 7.30 4.90
C ALA A 44 18.91 6.51 3.68
N ALA A 45 18.18 5.45 3.30
CA ALA A 45 18.55 4.63 2.15
C ALA A 45 18.41 5.41 0.84
N SER A 46 17.30 6.12 0.61
CA SER A 46 17.08 6.91 -0.60
C SER A 46 18.06 8.09 -0.69
N PHE A 47 18.37 8.72 0.44
CA PHE A 47 19.35 9.79 0.50
C PHE A 47 20.77 9.30 0.14
N ALA A 48 21.19 8.15 0.70
CA ALA A 48 22.48 7.55 0.36
C ALA A 48 22.56 7.19 -1.13
N ILE A 49 21.53 6.52 -1.68
CA ILE A 49 21.47 6.17 -3.10
C ILE A 49 21.49 7.43 -3.98
N GLY A 50 20.71 8.45 -3.63
CA GLY A 50 20.67 9.72 -4.36
C GLY A 50 22.03 10.41 -4.40
N LEU A 51 22.77 10.42 -3.27
CA LEU A 51 24.13 10.96 -3.24
C LEU A 51 25.11 10.19 -4.15
N PHE A 52 24.96 8.86 -4.23
CA PHE A 52 25.80 8.05 -5.12
C PHE A 52 25.47 8.23 -6.59
N VAL A 53 24.19 8.37 -6.94
CA VAL A 53 23.73 8.41 -8.34
C VAL A 53 23.76 9.84 -8.90
N GLU A 54 23.26 10.82 -8.16
CA GLU A 54 23.10 12.21 -8.61
C GLU A 54 24.17 13.16 -8.04
N GLY A 55 24.86 12.75 -6.97
CA GLY A 55 25.85 13.57 -6.31
C GLY A 55 25.30 14.91 -5.83
N LYS A 56 26.07 15.99 -6.05
CA LYS A 56 25.66 17.35 -5.66
C LYS A 56 24.46 17.90 -6.47
N GLY A 57 24.15 17.30 -7.62
CA GLY A 57 23.00 17.67 -8.46
C GLY A 57 21.64 17.46 -7.78
N MET A 58 21.56 16.49 -6.85
CA MET A 58 20.36 16.21 -6.06
C MET A 58 19.83 17.46 -5.33
N PHE A 59 20.73 18.27 -4.75
CA PHE A 59 20.32 19.50 -4.03
C PHE A 59 19.86 20.62 -4.97
N ALA A 60 20.42 20.69 -6.17
CA ALA A 60 20.01 21.69 -7.16
C ALA A 60 18.59 21.45 -7.64
N SER A 61 18.17 20.18 -7.75
CA SER A 61 16.80 19.81 -8.13
C SER A 61 15.75 20.20 -7.07
N LEU A 62 16.14 20.29 -5.79
CA LEU A 62 15.24 20.67 -4.70
C LEU A 62 14.90 22.18 -4.70
N THR A 63 15.78 23.03 -5.21
CA THR A 63 15.59 24.50 -5.19
C THR A 63 14.50 24.98 -6.15
N GLY A 64 14.11 24.16 -7.13
CA GLY A 64 13.03 24.46 -8.10
C GLY A 64 11.67 23.85 -7.78
N MET A 65 11.54 23.16 -6.65
CA MET A 65 10.30 22.42 -6.34
C MET A 65 9.20 23.36 -5.79
N HIS A 66 7.98 23.15 -6.26
CA HIS A 66 6.81 23.81 -5.70
C HIS A 66 6.56 23.34 -4.27
N LEU A 67 6.15 24.26 -3.38
CA LEU A 67 5.84 23.99 -1.96
C LEU A 67 4.87 22.82 -1.76
N TRP A 68 3.98 22.55 -2.69
CA TRP A 68 3.04 21.43 -2.64
C TRP A 68 3.69 20.05 -2.57
N PHE A 69 4.88 19.88 -3.14
CA PHE A 69 5.58 18.59 -3.12
C PHE A 69 6.11 18.21 -1.73
N TRP A 70 6.28 19.18 -0.84
CA TRP A 70 6.68 18.92 0.55
C TRP A 70 5.60 18.19 1.35
N PHE A 71 4.32 18.32 0.95
CA PHE A 71 3.23 17.56 1.58
C PHE A 71 3.28 16.06 1.29
N SER A 72 4.03 15.59 0.29
CA SER A 72 4.15 14.17 -0.03
C SER A 72 4.69 13.35 1.14
N GLY A 73 5.66 13.89 1.90
CA GLY A 73 6.19 13.25 3.10
C GLY A 73 5.14 13.13 4.20
N LEU A 74 4.31 14.16 4.40
CA LEU A 74 3.22 14.13 5.37
C LEU A 74 2.16 13.09 5.01
N ILE A 75 1.81 13.01 3.72
CA ILE A 75 0.92 11.98 3.19
C ILE A 75 1.52 10.59 3.44
N GLY A 76 2.83 10.43 3.23
CA GLY A 76 3.54 9.17 3.51
C GLY A 76 3.43 8.71 4.97
N VAL A 77 3.52 9.64 5.93
CA VAL A 77 3.26 9.33 7.35
C VAL A 77 1.85 8.80 7.55
N GLY A 78 0.84 9.45 6.95
CA GLY A 78 -0.55 9.00 7.00
C GLY A 78 -0.73 7.61 6.41
N VAL A 79 -0.16 7.35 5.23
CA VAL A 79 -0.24 6.06 4.55
C VAL A 79 0.34 4.93 5.41
N VAL A 80 1.58 5.09 5.92
CA VAL A 80 2.22 4.06 6.75
C VAL A 80 1.44 3.82 8.04
N THR A 81 0.98 4.89 8.70
CA THR A 81 0.21 4.78 9.94
C THR A 81 -1.12 4.06 9.72
N CYS A 82 -1.88 4.44 8.69
CA CYS A 82 -3.15 3.79 8.35
C CYS A 82 -2.95 2.33 7.92
N MET A 83 -1.91 2.05 7.12
CA MET A 83 -1.60 0.70 6.67
C MET A 83 -1.29 -0.22 7.84
N VAL A 84 -0.40 0.19 8.76
CA VAL A 84 -0.02 -0.59 9.94
C VAL A 84 -1.23 -0.87 10.84
N GLN A 85 -2.08 0.12 11.07
CA GLN A 85 -3.31 -0.06 11.85
C GLN A 85 -4.34 -0.92 11.11
N GLY A 86 -4.49 -0.76 9.81
CA GLY A 86 -5.37 -1.58 8.98
C GLY A 86 -4.97 -3.05 9.03
N VAL A 87 -3.68 -3.36 8.87
CA VAL A 87 -3.16 -4.73 8.96
C VAL A 87 -3.35 -5.32 10.36
N LYS A 88 -3.16 -4.52 11.41
CA LYS A 88 -3.36 -4.96 12.80
C LYS A 88 -4.81 -5.34 13.08
N LEU A 89 -5.78 -4.59 12.56
CA LEU A 89 -7.21 -4.79 12.83
C LEU A 89 -7.85 -5.83 11.92
N LEU A 90 -7.44 -5.90 10.66
CA LEU A 90 -8.09 -6.71 9.61
C LEU A 90 -7.27 -7.94 9.20
N GLY A 91 -6.01 -7.99 9.61
CA GLY A 91 -5.04 -8.94 9.10
C GLY A 91 -4.40 -8.48 7.77
N PRO A 92 -3.20 -9.01 7.43
CA PRO A 92 -2.40 -8.49 6.32
C PRO A 92 -3.10 -8.66 4.96
N THR A 93 -3.62 -9.81 4.65
CA THR A 93 -4.21 -10.11 3.33
C THR A 93 -5.43 -9.22 3.05
N TYR A 94 -6.32 -9.07 4.03
CA TYR A 94 -7.55 -8.31 3.86
C TYR A 94 -7.28 -6.80 3.81
N ALA A 95 -6.39 -6.30 4.67
CA ALA A 95 -5.98 -4.89 4.67
C ALA A 95 -5.33 -4.50 3.34
N VAL A 96 -4.38 -5.29 2.84
CA VAL A 96 -3.71 -5.03 1.56
C VAL A 96 -4.69 -5.06 0.40
N ALA A 97 -5.64 -6.00 0.38
CA ALA A 97 -6.64 -6.07 -0.68
C ALA A 97 -7.54 -4.82 -0.73
N ILE A 98 -7.95 -4.29 0.43
CA ILE A 98 -8.73 -3.05 0.52
C ILE A 98 -7.90 -1.85 0.04
N VAL A 99 -6.66 -1.74 0.50
CA VAL A 99 -5.76 -0.64 0.11
C VAL A 99 -5.53 -0.63 -1.39
N MET A 100 -5.17 -1.76 -1.99
CA MET A 100 -4.98 -1.86 -3.45
C MET A 100 -6.24 -1.49 -4.24
N THR A 101 -7.41 -1.88 -3.76
CA THR A 101 -8.67 -1.53 -4.42
C THR A 101 -8.93 -0.03 -4.34
N SER A 102 -8.68 0.59 -3.18
CA SER A 102 -8.84 2.04 -3.03
C SER A 102 -7.82 2.81 -3.86
N GLU A 103 -6.54 2.38 -3.88
CA GLU A 103 -5.51 2.96 -4.74
C GLU A 103 -5.89 2.92 -6.22
N LEU A 104 -6.36 1.76 -6.69
CA LEU A 104 -6.82 1.60 -8.06
C LEU A 104 -8.04 2.49 -8.36
N GLY A 105 -8.99 2.60 -7.43
CA GLY A 105 -10.14 3.49 -7.54
C GLY A 105 -9.72 4.95 -7.68
N PHE A 106 -8.82 5.42 -6.83
CA PHE A 106 -8.27 6.78 -6.92
C PHE A 106 -7.46 7.00 -8.20
N ALA A 107 -6.62 6.04 -8.61
CA ALA A 107 -5.85 6.13 -9.85
C ALA A 107 -6.78 6.31 -11.06
N LEU A 108 -7.84 5.50 -11.17
CA LEU A 108 -8.82 5.62 -12.25
C LEU A 108 -9.59 6.96 -12.21
N LEU A 109 -9.87 7.46 -11.03
CA LEU A 109 -10.54 8.76 -10.85
C LEU A 109 -9.62 9.90 -11.33
N PHE A 110 -8.34 9.91 -10.97
CA PHE A 110 -7.37 10.90 -11.42
C PHE A 110 -7.12 10.81 -12.94
N ASP A 111 -7.00 9.61 -13.49
CA ASP A 111 -6.84 9.39 -14.93
C ASP A 111 -8.04 9.90 -15.72
N SER A 112 -9.26 9.69 -15.20
CA SER A 112 -10.49 10.14 -15.88
C SER A 112 -10.67 11.66 -15.83
N LEU A 113 -10.24 12.29 -14.73
CA LEU A 113 -10.34 13.75 -14.55
C LEU A 113 -9.18 14.50 -15.24
N GLY A 114 -8.05 13.83 -15.45
CA GLY A 114 -6.84 14.45 -15.99
C GLY A 114 -6.23 15.52 -15.05
N TRP A 115 -6.41 15.35 -13.72
CA TRP A 115 -5.87 16.27 -12.73
C TRP A 115 -4.35 16.14 -12.60
N LEU A 116 -3.70 17.16 -12.06
CA LEU A 116 -2.26 17.24 -11.81
C LEU A 116 -1.38 17.15 -13.09
N GLY A 117 -1.95 17.48 -14.27
CA GLY A 117 -1.20 17.44 -15.53
C GLY A 117 -1.07 16.03 -16.13
N LEU A 118 -1.81 15.05 -15.60
CA LEU A 118 -1.87 13.71 -16.19
C LEU A 118 -2.62 13.73 -17.51
N GLN A 119 -2.20 12.88 -18.45
CA GLN A 119 -2.93 12.69 -19.69
C GLN A 119 -4.30 12.09 -19.39
N LYS A 120 -5.36 12.79 -19.81
CA LYS A 120 -6.72 12.33 -19.63
C LYS A 120 -6.95 11.03 -20.40
N VAL A 121 -7.12 9.94 -19.68
CA VAL A 121 -7.45 8.64 -20.25
C VAL A 121 -8.96 8.43 -20.11
N PRO A 122 -9.69 8.21 -21.23
CA PRO A 122 -11.13 7.98 -21.14
C PRO A 122 -11.42 6.70 -20.35
N PHE A 123 -12.35 6.79 -19.41
CA PHE A 123 -12.78 5.66 -18.61
C PHE A 123 -13.41 4.58 -19.50
N THR A 124 -12.83 3.39 -19.48
CA THR A 124 -13.30 2.27 -20.30
C THR A 124 -14.10 1.27 -19.47
N LEU A 125 -15.11 0.66 -20.11
CA LEU A 125 -15.90 -0.42 -19.50
C LEU A 125 -15.02 -1.57 -19.00
N HIS A 126 -13.89 -1.85 -19.65
CA HIS A 126 -12.94 -2.88 -19.23
C HIS A 126 -12.29 -2.56 -17.88
N GLN A 127 -11.97 -1.27 -17.64
CA GLN A 127 -11.43 -0.82 -16.34
C GLN A 127 -12.46 -0.97 -15.23
N LEU A 128 -13.72 -0.61 -15.52
CA LEU A 128 -14.82 -0.81 -14.56
C LEU A 128 -15.00 -2.28 -14.19
N MET A 129 -15.03 -3.16 -15.20
CA MET A 129 -15.13 -4.60 -14.98
C MET A 129 -13.94 -5.13 -14.16
N GLY A 130 -12.73 -4.68 -14.42
CA GLY A 130 -11.54 -5.04 -13.62
C GLY A 130 -11.69 -4.69 -12.15
N VAL A 131 -12.13 -3.47 -11.85
CA VAL A 131 -12.39 -3.04 -10.47
C VAL A 131 -13.49 -3.88 -9.80
N LEU A 132 -14.58 -4.14 -10.51
CA LEU A 132 -15.68 -4.96 -9.99
C LEU A 132 -15.25 -6.39 -9.67
N VAL A 133 -14.37 -6.99 -10.49
CA VAL A 133 -13.81 -8.31 -10.24
C VAL A 133 -12.93 -8.30 -8.98
N ILE A 134 -12.10 -7.28 -8.79
CA ILE A 134 -11.25 -7.14 -7.60
C ILE A 134 -12.12 -6.99 -6.34
N VAL A 135 -13.10 -6.08 -6.37
CA VAL A 135 -14.04 -5.87 -5.25
C VAL A 135 -14.82 -7.15 -4.95
N GLY A 136 -15.33 -7.83 -5.98
CA GLY A 136 -16.02 -9.12 -5.85
C GLY A 136 -15.13 -10.19 -5.23
N GLY A 137 -13.85 -10.26 -5.63
CA GLY A 137 -12.86 -11.16 -5.04
C GLY A 137 -12.65 -10.93 -3.55
N ILE A 138 -12.59 -9.67 -3.11
CA ILE A 138 -12.49 -9.31 -1.69
C ILE A 138 -13.71 -9.76 -0.89
N PHE A 139 -14.91 -9.59 -1.46
CA PHE A 139 -16.15 -10.07 -0.84
C PHE A 139 -16.16 -11.60 -0.69
N VAL A 140 -15.78 -12.33 -1.74
CA VAL A 140 -15.70 -13.80 -1.70
C VAL A 140 -14.67 -14.26 -0.67
N PHE A 141 -13.50 -13.62 -0.62
CA PHE A 141 -12.46 -13.91 0.36
C PHE A 141 -12.95 -13.70 1.80
N LYS A 142 -13.69 -12.61 2.05
CA LYS A 142 -14.26 -12.32 3.38
C LYS A 142 -15.31 -13.34 3.81
N LEU A 143 -16.17 -13.76 2.87
CA LEU A 143 -17.19 -14.75 3.15
C LEU A 143 -16.60 -16.15 3.43
N GLY A 144 -15.55 -16.54 2.67
CA GLY A 144 -14.81 -17.78 2.88
C GLY A 144 -14.13 -17.84 4.25
N GLY A 145 -13.40 -16.79 4.63
CA GLY A 145 -12.70 -16.74 5.92
C GLY A 145 -13.62 -16.75 7.16
N ARG A 146 -14.87 -16.34 7.02
CA ARG A 146 -15.85 -16.44 8.10
C ARG A 146 -16.31 -17.89 8.37
N ARG A 147 -16.37 -18.73 7.35
CA ARG A 147 -16.74 -20.15 7.50
C ARG A 147 -15.69 -20.92 8.28
N ASP A 148 -14.42 -20.74 7.97
CA ASP A 148 -13.31 -21.45 8.64
C ASP A 148 -13.22 -21.10 10.14
N SER A 149 -13.51 -19.83 10.50
CA SER A 149 -13.50 -19.40 11.90
C SER A 149 -14.65 -20.04 12.71
N THR A 150 -15.82 -20.21 12.11
CA THR A 150 -16.99 -20.80 12.77
C THR A 150 -16.81 -22.30 12.96
N GLU A 151 -16.28 -23.00 11.95
CA GLU A 151 -15.97 -24.43 12.05
C GLU A 151 -14.87 -24.74 13.07
N SER A 152 -13.82 -23.88 13.14
CA SER A 152 -12.74 -24.07 14.10
C SER A 152 -13.19 -23.87 15.56
N VAL A 153 -14.12 -22.95 15.81
CA VAL A 153 -14.72 -22.73 17.14
C VAL A 153 -15.65 -23.89 17.51
N ALA A 154 -16.48 -24.37 16.58
CA ALA A 154 -17.38 -25.52 16.82
C ALA A 154 -16.58 -26.78 17.13
N ARG A 155 -15.52 -27.05 16.38
CA ARG A 155 -14.63 -28.21 16.61
C ARG A 155 -13.89 -28.16 17.95
N LYS A 156 -13.49 -26.98 18.42
CA LYS A 156 -12.89 -26.81 19.74
C LYS A 156 -13.88 -27.07 20.87
N GLN A 157 -15.13 -26.71 20.72
CA GLN A 157 -16.17 -26.98 21.71
C GLN A 157 -16.53 -28.46 21.78
N GLU A 158 -16.50 -29.15 20.64
CA GLU A 158 -16.78 -30.61 20.58
C GLU A 158 -15.68 -31.47 21.24
N VAL A 159 -14.43 -31.01 21.24
CA VAL A 159 -13.29 -31.68 21.87
C VAL A 159 -13.22 -31.42 23.39
N MET A 160 -13.86 -30.35 23.88
CA MET A 160 -13.86 -30.01 25.32
C MET A 160 -15.06 -30.57 26.11
N ASN A 161 -16.06 -31.17 25.44
CA ASN A 161 -17.17 -31.89 26.01
C ASN A 161 -16.98 -33.42 25.93
#